data_e5dfa1ef8ee35a0ed66d8fee2843271d
#
_entry.id   e5dfa1ef8ee35a0ed66d8fee2843271d
#
_cell.length_a   1.000
_cell.length_b   1.000
_cell.length_c   1.000
_cell.angle_alpha   90.00
_cell.angle_beta   90.00
_cell.angle_gamma   90.00
#
_symmetry.space_group_name_H-M   'P 1'
#
loop_
_entity.id
_entity.type
_entity.pdbx_description
1 polymer ?
#
loop_
_entity_poly.entity_id
_entity_poly.type
_entity_poly.pdbx_seq_one_letter_code
_entity_poly.pdbx_strand_id
1 'polypeptide(L)'
;MRSIVPVAAVTVSTVLLLAGCSRGGHRGHGERRPVVGAAEEAAGASLGDFNGDGYDDFATTIRPTSASRGPLPARLAVVYGSPRGLDPRHRLVVDGAEDDYVGPLLRADLDGDGYTDLVTARFRHGRTPGAERTGETVVLRGGRHGLSAPRPLGGGAAGFLALAVGDFDGDGAADLLASEAGGGGALRVLYGPFGTGTAPARTVPLPTGRERRAAPATATAGDFDGDHRTDVVLTYRYDADQPDQEGGPDQRDQPERQGGPEQQGGPDQPDQPDQPDQEGEPGQPDRPGADDTAPLDLPVVHYRGSPKGLVRDKRPEPRLAHALGTEDGPREPAAGDADHDGIDDLLAPGEGTLGTGRHHGSGRLTVVHGARSGLGRGRADLTVDPSAPGLPGEPRRGDGFGGSPAVGDITGDGRPDLVVAVPETNHGNGRLVLLPGSRRGRGGEYDPAASAHVGDGGEQAVDLDTPGVPGRHAPYGSDGFAPQPPLLDTDGDGHDDVVAAAPGYGHGRTGGFWVLRGTGHGLSTRGVHHFTPADLGIRFRTG
;
A
#
# COMPACT_ATOMS: atom_id res chain seq x y z
N MET A 1 -31.34 14.95 -17.24
CA MET A 1 -30.72 13.62 -17.32
C MET A 1 -29.26 13.86 -17.70
N ARG A 2 -28.37 13.92 -16.71
CA ARG A 2 -26.93 14.05 -16.93
C ARG A 2 -26.36 12.65 -16.90
N SER A 3 -25.87 12.16 -18.03
CA SER A 3 -25.15 10.90 -18.12
C SER A 3 -23.87 10.99 -17.30
N ILE A 4 -23.80 10.22 -16.24
CA ILE A 4 -22.56 9.97 -15.50
C ILE A 4 -21.79 8.95 -16.35
N VAL A 5 -20.71 9.38 -16.96
CA VAL A 5 -19.76 8.50 -17.63
C VAL A 5 -18.92 7.85 -16.52
N PRO A 6 -18.89 6.53 -16.38
CA PRO A 6 -18.02 5.90 -15.39
C PRO A 6 -16.56 6.14 -15.77
N VAL A 7 -15.81 6.77 -14.88
CA VAL A 7 -14.36 6.92 -14.98
C VAL A 7 -13.75 5.54 -14.76
N ALA A 8 -13.25 4.92 -15.81
CA ALA A 8 -12.46 3.70 -15.70
C ALA A 8 -11.07 4.08 -15.17
N ALA A 9 -10.85 3.85 -13.90
CA ALA A 9 -9.54 4.02 -13.29
C ALA A 9 -8.58 2.93 -13.81
N VAL A 10 -7.46 3.34 -14.36
CA VAL A 10 -6.30 2.47 -14.56
C VAL A 10 -5.63 2.34 -13.21
N THR A 11 -5.74 1.18 -12.59
CA THR A 11 -5.03 0.90 -11.34
C THR A 11 -3.63 0.43 -11.71
N VAL A 12 -2.64 1.25 -11.46
CA VAL A 12 -1.23 0.84 -11.45
C VAL A 12 -0.95 0.42 -10.01
N SER A 13 -0.88 -0.87 -9.76
CA SER A 13 -0.48 -1.37 -8.45
C SER A 13 1.02 -1.62 -8.49
N THR A 14 1.78 -0.68 -7.97
CA THR A 14 3.19 -0.85 -7.69
C THR A 14 3.32 -0.92 -6.18
N VAL A 15 3.65 -2.07 -5.64
CA VAL A 15 3.94 -2.21 -4.21
C VAL A 15 5.39 -1.86 -4.01
N LEU A 16 5.60 -0.84 -3.22
CA LEU A 16 6.89 -0.43 -2.74
C LEU A 16 7.41 -1.48 -1.77
N LEU A 17 8.59 -1.95 -2.03
CA LEU A 17 9.40 -2.64 -1.04
C LEU A 17 10.62 -1.80 -0.74
N LEU A 18 10.85 -1.70 0.50
CA LEU A 18 11.91 -1.10 1.25
C LEU A 18 13.27 -1.24 0.59
N ALA A 19 13.89 -0.14 0.25
CA ALA A 19 15.32 -0.04 0.09
C ALA A 19 15.89 0.60 1.35
N GLY A 20 16.31 -0.21 2.29
CA GLY A 20 17.19 0.23 3.37
C GLY A 20 18.60 0.38 2.80
N CYS A 21 19.03 1.59 2.51
CA CYS A 21 20.39 1.83 2.10
C CYS A 21 21.32 2.00 3.30
N SER A 22 22.23 1.06 3.52
CA SER A 22 23.43 1.33 4.30
C SER A 22 24.67 0.97 3.49
N ARG A 23 25.39 1.98 3.01
CA ARG A 23 26.75 1.82 2.44
C ARG A 23 27.79 2.30 3.43
N GLY A 24 28.61 1.36 3.90
CA GLY A 24 29.93 1.62 4.48
C GLY A 24 30.97 0.94 3.63
N GLY A 25 31.71 1.69 2.79
CA GLY A 25 32.79 1.15 2.00
C GLY A 25 34.00 0.77 2.83
N HIS A 26 34.59 -0.42 2.60
CA HIS A 26 36.04 -0.61 2.58
C HIS A 26 36.41 -1.95 1.92
N ARG A 27 37.38 -1.90 1.00
CA ARG A 27 37.95 -3.04 0.30
C ARG A 27 38.80 -3.91 1.25
N GLY A 28 38.56 -5.22 1.20
CA GLY A 28 39.44 -6.21 1.83
C GLY A 28 39.11 -7.61 1.31
N HIS A 29 40.01 -8.19 0.50
CA HIS A 29 39.91 -9.58 0.06
C HIS A 29 39.95 -10.55 1.23
N GLY A 30 39.01 -11.49 1.28
CA GLY A 30 39.04 -12.63 2.19
C GLY A 30 37.79 -13.49 2.00
N GLU A 31 37.98 -14.67 1.39
CA GLU A 31 36.93 -15.69 1.27
C GLU A 31 36.31 -16.02 2.63
N ARG A 32 35.02 -15.76 2.80
CA ARG A 32 34.21 -16.33 3.88
C ARG A 32 32.87 -16.81 3.33
N ARG A 33 32.51 -18.03 3.69
CA ARG A 33 31.21 -18.65 3.46
C ARG A 33 30.10 -17.73 3.98
N PRO A 34 28.98 -17.56 3.25
CA PRO A 34 27.87 -16.74 3.71
C PRO A 34 27.17 -17.45 4.89
N VAL A 35 27.11 -16.77 6.02
CA VAL A 35 26.13 -17.02 7.06
C VAL A 35 24.96 -16.11 6.73
N VAL A 36 23.83 -16.69 6.34
CA VAL A 36 22.59 -15.96 6.04
C VAL A 36 22.06 -15.42 7.38
N GLY A 37 22.27 -14.15 7.61
CA GLY A 37 21.57 -13.37 8.65
C GLY A 37 20.41 -12.63 8.00
N ALA A 38 19.35 -12.42 8.77
CA ALA A 38 18.15 -11.70 8.42
C ALA A 38 18.41 -10.54 7.45
N ALA A 39 17.64 -10.46 6.39
CA ALA A 39 17.61 -9.45 5.33
C ALA A 39 18.66 -8.32 5.39
N GLU A 40 19.90 -8.63 5.77
CA GLU A 40 21.05 -7.85 5.40
C GLU A 40 21.28 -8.17 3.94
N GLU A 41 21.09 -7.21 3.08
CA GLU A 41 21.52 -7.25 1.70
C GLU A 41 22.86 -7.96 1.64
N ALA A 42 22.90 -9.13 0.99
CA ALA A 42 24.15 -9.65 0.49
C ALA A 42 24.72 -8.51 -0.35
N ALA A 43 25.85 -7.95 0.09
CA ALA A 43 26.46 -6.77 -0.51
C ALA A 43 26.49 -6.91 -2.04
N GLY A 44 25.55 -6.29 -2.73
CA GLY A 44 25.46 -6.23 -4.16
C GLY A 44 24.15 -6.55 -4.87
N ALA A 45 23.13 -7.10 -4.22
CA ALA A 45 21.86 -7.36 -4.89
C ALA A 45 20.75 -6.52 -4.24
N SER A 46 20.25 -5.52 -4.96
CA SER A 46 19.03 -4.81 -4.62
C SER A 46 17.82 -5.72 -4.81
N LEU A 47 16.79 -5.58 -3.96
CA LEU A 47 15.51 -6.24 -4.18
C LEU A 47 14.83 -5.80 -5.50
N GLY A 48 15.36 -4.78 -6.17
CA GLY A 48 14.96 -4.35 -7.50
C GLY A 48 15.51 -5.20 -8.62
N ASP A 49 16.66 -5.84 -8.44
CA ASP A 49 17.41 -6.54 -9.47
C ASP A 49 16.97 -8.00 -9.60
N PHE A 50 16.10 -8.30 -10.57
CA PHE A 50 15.60 -9.65 -10.82
C PHE A 50 16.57 -10.54 -11.60
N ASN A 51 17.55 -9.94 -12.28
CA ASN A 51 18.48 -10.65 -13.17
C ASN A 51 19.90 -10.72 -12.64
N GLY A 52 20.22 -10.02 -11.55
CA GLY A 52 21.51 -10.04 -10.88
C GLY A 52 22.58 -9.28 -11.66
N ASP A 53 22.21 -8.28 -12.48
CA ASP A 53 23.16 -7.51 -13.31
C ASP A 53 23.62 -6.20 -12.65
N GLY A 54 23.09 -5.89 -11.46
CA GLY A 54 23.46 -4.73 -10.65
C GLY A 54 22.68 -3.46 -10.97
N TYR A 55 21.58 -3.56 -11.73
CA TYR A 55 20.66 -2.48 -12.07
C TYR A 55 19.25 -2.86 -11.66
N ASP A 56 18.55 -1.96 -10.99
CA ASP A 56 17.19 -2.22 -10.57
C ASP A 56 16.23 -2.28 -11.76
N ASP A 57 15.32 -3.23 -11.70
CA ASP A 57 14.30 -3.51 -12.69
C ASP A 57 12.94 -2.96 -12.25
N PHE A 58 12.18 -2.42 -13.18
CA PHE A 58 10.87 -1.87 -12.94
C PHE A 58 9.77 -2.88 -13.28
N ALA A 59 8.99 -3.29 -12.28
CA ALA A 59 7.80 -4.14 -12.45
C ALA A 59 6.52 -3.33 -12.24
N THR A 60 5.52 -3.54 -13.07
CA THR A 60 4.23 -2.86 -12.99
C THR A 60 3.09 -3.69 -13.58
N THR A 61 1.87 -3.42 -13.15
CA THR A 61 0.66 -3.94 -13.80
C THR A 61 -0.02 -2.85 -14.63
N ILE A 62 -0.39 -3.19 -15.86
CA ILE A 62 -1.00 -2.27 -16.82
C ILE A 62 -2.37 -2.81 -17.21
N ARG A 63 -3.42 -2.05 -16.87
CA ARG A 63 -4.79 -2.40 -17.23
C ARG A 63 -5.23 -1.62 -18.47
N PRO A 64 -5.34 -2.28 -19.64
CA PRO A 64 -5.86 -1.64 -20.81
C PRO A 64 -7.35 -1.30 -20.65
N THR A 65 -7.76 -0.14 -21.13
CA THR A 65 -9.17 0.26 -21.22
C THR A 65 -9.67 0.12 -22.64
N SER A 66 -10.91 -0.32 -22.81
CA SER A 66 -11.59 -0.35 -24.10
C SER A 66 -12.87 0.45 -24.02
N ALA A 67 -13.05 1.39 -24.95
CA ALA A 67 -14.25 2.23 -25.01
C ALA A 67 -15.55 1.43 -25.18
N SER A 68 -15.50 0.22 -25.76
CA SER A 68 -16.67 -0.60 -26.08
C SER A 68 -16.87 -1.82 -25.18
N ARG A 69 -15.84 -2.25 -24.42
CA ARG A 69 -15.87 -3.52 -23.66
C ARG A 69 -15.58 -3.35 -22.17
N GLY A 70 -15.37 -2.10 -21.69
CA GLY A 70 -14.95 -1.86 -20.32
C GLY A 70 -13.47 -2.22 -20.06
N PRO A 71 -13.06 -2.34 -18.77
CA PRO A 71 -11.69 -2.66 -18.42
C PRO A 71 -11.33 -4.06 -18.91
N LEU A 72 -10.16 -4.16 -19.55
CA LEU A 72 -9.56 -5.43 -19.97
C LEU A 72 -8.68 -5.99 -18.84
N PRO A 73 -8.32 -7.29 -18.87
CA PRO A 73 -7.40 -7.87 -17.91
C PRO A 73 -6.08 -7.10 -17.84
N ALA A 74 -5.60 -6.83 -16.62
CA ALA A 74 -4.31 -6.20 -16.39
C ALA A 74 -3.18 -7.16 -16.74
N ARG A 75 -2.14 -6.62 -17.37
CA ARG A 75 -0.93 -7.35 -17.75
C ARG A 75 0.20 -6.99 -16.80
N LEU A 76 1.01 -7.96 -16.45
CA LEU A 76 2.25 -7.72 -15.73
C LEU A 76 3.34 -7.37 -16.76
N ALA A 77 4.05 -6.28 -16.53
CA ALA A 77 5.19 -5.85 -17.33
C ALA A 77 6.40 -5.61 -16.43
N VAL A 78 7.56 -6.02 -16.90
CA VAL A 78 8.86 -5.74 -16.27
C VAL A 78 9.76 -5.11 -17.31
N VAL A 79 10.43 -4.02 -16.97
CA VAL A 79 11.44 -3.36 -17.78
C VAL A 79 12.76 -3.47 -17.03
N TYR A 80 13.75 -4.07 -17.66
CA TYR A 80 15.05 -4.31 -17.04
C TYR A 80 15.91 -3.05 -17.05
N GLY A 81 16.64 -2.85 -15.96
CA GLY A 81 17.63 -1.81 -15.78
C GLY A 81 18.86 -2.00 -16.67
N SER A 82 19.70 -1.00 -16.76
CA SER A 82 20.96 -1.04 -17.52
C SER A 82 21.81 0.19 -17.17
N PRO A 83 23.11 0.24 -17.55
CA PRO A 83 23.94 1.44 -17.38
C PRO A 83 23.37 2.75 -17.97
N ARG A 84 22.24 2.68 -18.63
CA ARG A 84 21.54 3.83 -19.23
C ARG A 84 20.16 4.05 -18.61
N GLY A 85 19.82 3.30 -17.57
CA GLY A 85 18.50 3.22 -16.97
C GLY A 85 17.61 2.20 -17.68
N LEU A 86 16.31 2.33 -17.48
CA LEU A 86 15.29 1.41 -18.03
C LEU A 86 15.23 1.47 -19.57
N ASP A 87 15.37 0.33 -20.25
CA ASP A 87 15.18 0.21 -21.71
C ASP A 87 13.90 -0.58 -22.02
N PRO A 88 12.81 0.05 -22.52
CA PRO A 88 11.56 -0.64 -22.86
C PRO A 88 11.70 -1.77 -23.89
N ARG A 89 12.86 -1.87 -24.56
CA ARG A 89 13.18 -2.99 -25.45
C ARG A 89 13.64 -4.23 -24.70
N HIS A 90 14.26 -4.03 -23.53
CA HIS A 90 14.60 -5.10 -22.60
C HIS A 90 13.47 -5.26 -21.57
N ARG A 91 12.50 -6.09 -21.90
CA ARG A 91 11.29 -6.24 -21.09
C ARG A 91 10.75 -7.67 -21.08
N LEU A 92 10.03 -7.98 -20.04
CA LEU A 92 9.09 -9.08 -19.98
C LEU A 92 7.67 -8.53 -19.97
N VAL A 93 6.79 -9.03 -20.83
CA VAL A 93 5.34 -8.79 -20.71
C VAL A 93 4.66 -10.14 -20.58
N VAL A 94 4.01 -10.33 -19.46
CA VAL A 94 3.21 -11.55 -19.22
C VAL A 94 1.83 -11.32 -19.79
N ASP A 95 1.56 -11.98 -20.90
CA ASP A 95 0.31 -11.88 -21.65
C ASP A 95 -0.49 -13.18 -21.47
N GLY A 96 -1.54 -13.12 -20.68
CA GLY A 96 -2.55 -14.17 -20.59
C GLY A 96 -3.87 -13.61 -21.11
N ALA A 97 -4.42 -14.15 -22.18
CA ALA A 97 -5.64 -13.62 -22.80
C ALA A 97 -6.84 -13.54 -21.82
N GLU A 98 -6.81 -14.31 -20.74
CA GLU A 98 -7.86 -14.42 -19.72
C GLU A 98 -7.33 -14.14 -18.30
N ASP A 99 -6.01 -13.97 -18.13
CA ASP A 99 -5.37 -13.73 -16.83
C ASP A 99 -5.31 -12.23 -16.51
N ASP A 100 -5.77 -11.87 -15.32
CA ASP A 100 -5.82 -10.50 -14.80
C ASP A 100 -4.84 -10.39 -13.62
N TYR A 101 -3.71 -9.71 -13.81
CA TYR A 101 -2.69 -9.53 -12.78
C TYR A 101 -3.04 -8.31 -11.93
N VAL A 102 -3.42 -8.53 -10.68
CA VAL A 102 -3.87 -7.47 -9.76
C VAL A 102 -3.40 -7.82 -8.35
N GLY A 103 -2.85 -6.87 -7.66
CA GLY A 103 -2.39 -7.04 -6.28
C GLY A 103 -0.97 -6.52 -6.09
N PRO A 104 -0.40 -6.73 -4.92
CA PRO A 104 0.95 -6.29 -4.64
C PRO A 104 1.97 -6.99 -5.57
N LEU A 105 3.05 -6.27 -5.87
CA LEU A 105 4.24 -6.78 -6.55
C LEU A 105 5.32 -6.97 -5.50
N LEU A 106 5.30 -8.12 -4.80
CA LEU A 106 6.23 -8.41 -3.71
C LEU A 106 7.53 -8.96 -4.28
N ARG A 107 8.65 -8.59 -3.68
CA ARG A 107 10.00 -8.92 -4.14
C ARG A 107 10.78 -9.58 -3.00
N ALA A 108 11.33 -10.75 -3.23
CA ALA A 108 12.22 -11.45 -2.31
C ALA A 108 12.90 -12.61 -3.02
N ASP A 109 14.03 -13.07 -2.52
CA ASP A 109 14.61 -14.36 -2.88
C ASP A 109 13.88 -15.45 -2.10
N LEU A 110 12.90 -16.10 -2.73
CA LEU A 110 12.04 -17.09 -2.07
C LEU A 110 12.66 -18.48 -1.98
N ASP A 111 13.61 -18.82 -2.88
CA ASP A 111 14.24 -20.14 -2.88
C ASP A 111 15.72 -20.16 -2.50
N GLY A 112 16.28 -19.00 -2.18
CA GLY A 112 17.64 -18.86 -1.68
C GLY A 112 18.70 -19.01 -2.77
N ASP A 113 18.34 -18.73 -4.04
CA ASP A 113 19.26 -18.86 -5.17
C ASP A 113 20.08 -17.59 -5.45
N GLY A 114 19.81 -16.50 -4.73
CA GLY A 114 20.49 -15.22 -4.79
C GLY A 114 19.93 -14.26 -5.84
N TYR A 115 18.83 -14.59 -6.51
CA TYR A 115 18.09 -13.70 -7.40
C TYR A 115 16.75 -13.30 -6.78
N THR A 116 16.35 -12.08 -6.98
CA THR A 116 15.05 -11.62 -6.52
C THR A 116 13.92 -12.20 -7.35
N ASP A 117 12.96 -12.82 -6.69
CA ASP A 117 11.71 -13.29 -7.29
C ASP A 117 10.63 -12.22 -7.21
N LEU A 118 9.64 -12.31 -8.11
CA LEU A 118 8.45 -11.48 -8.10
C LEU A 118 7.21 -12.30 -7.77
N VAL A 119 6.49 -11.87 -6.73
CA VAL A 119 5.23 -12.49 -6.28
C VAL A 119 4.08 -11.53 -6.53
N THR A 120 3.00 -12.02 -7.12
CA THR A 120 1.78 -11.22 -7.34
C THR A 120 0.53 -12.10 -7.39
N ALA A 121 -0.64 -11.47 -7.48
CA ALA A 121 -1.90 -12.17 -7.64
C ALA A 121 -2.32 -12.24 -9.11
N ARG A 122 -2.83 -13.39 -9.50
CA ARG A 122 -3.45 -13.64 -10.79
C ARG A 122 -4.89 -14.06 -10.60
N PHE A 123 -5.81 -13.37 -11.28
CA PHE A 123 -7.22 -13.73 -11.30
C PHE A 123 -7.61 -14.29 -12.66
N ARG A 124 -8.31 -15.41 -12.65
CA ARG A 124 -8.88 -16.02 -13.86
C ARG A 124 -10.36 -15.75 -13.93
N HIS A 125 -10.81 -15.29 -15.09
CA HIS A 125 -12.24 -15.17 -15.36
C HIS A 125 -12.80 -16.58 -15.63
N GLY A 126 -13.88 -16.94 -14.93
CA GLY A 126 -14.59 -18.19 -15.24
C GLY A 126 -15.12 -18.15 -16.67
N ARG A 127 -15.04 -19.31 -17.35
CA ARG A 127 -15.47 -19.44 -18.78
C ARG A 127 -16.97 -19.32 -19.00
N THR A 128 -17.76 -19.37 -17.94
CA THR A 128 -19.23 -19.23 -18.00
C THR A 128 -19.66 -17.86 -17.46
N PRO A 129 -20.64 -17.19 -18.09
CA PRO A 129 -21.23 -15.98 -17.54
C PRO A 129 -21.72 -16.21 -16.10
N GLY A 130 -21.27 -15.37 -15.15
CA GLY A 130 -21.61 -15.52 -13.74
C GLY A 130 -20.70 -16.44 -12.92
N ALA A 131 -19.68 -17.04 -13.52
CA ALA A 131 -18.67 -17.79 -12.76
C ALA A 131 -17.81 -16.81 -11.91
N GLU A 132 -17.57 -17.19 -10.66
CA GLU A 132 -16.74 -16.42 -9.74
C GLU A 132 -15.31 -16.31 -10.28
N ARG A 133 -14.69 -15.16 -10.04
CA ARG A 133 -13.26 -14.95 -10.29
C ARG A 133 -12.48 -15.74 -9.26
N THR A 134 -11.60 -16.61 -9.70
CA THR A 134 -10.67 -17.30 -8.81
C THR A 134 -9.33 -16.59 -8.82
N GLY A 135 -8.88 -16.18 -7.63
CA GLY A 135 -7.57 -15.57 -7.41
C GLY A 135 -6.57 -16.60 -6.93
N GLU A 136 -5.35 -16.48 -7.37
CA GLU A 136 -4.21 -17.28 -6.90
C GLU A 136 -2.93 -16.43 -6.86
N THR A 137 -2.05 -16.71 -5.91
CA THR A 137 -0.70 -16.16 -5.92
C THR A 137 0.15 -16.88 -6.96
N VAL A 138 0.91 -16.10 -7.74
CA VAL A 138 1.89 -16.60 -8.68
C VAL A 138 3.27 -16.06 -8.35
N VAL A 139 4.30 -16.88 -8.61
CA VAL A 139 5.71 -16.54 -8.43
C VAL A 139 6.38 -16.56 -9.79
N LEU A 140 7.14 -15.53 -10.09
CA LEU A 140 8.06 -15.45 -11.23
C LEU A 140 9.46 -15.51 -10.63
N ARG A 141 10.18 -16.60 -10.88
CA ARG A 141 11.54 -16.78 -10.36
C ARG A 141 12.52 -15.87 -11.07
N GLY A 142 13.34 -15.19 -10.28
CA GLY A 142 14.51 -14.47 -10.75
C GLY A 142 15.56 -15.39 -11.37
N GLY A 143 16.56 -14.80 -12.00
CA GLY A 143 17.69 -15.54 -12.54
C GLY A 143 18.41 -14.76 -13.62
N ARG A 144 19.64 -15.11 -13.94
CA ARG A 144 20.55 -14.40 -14.89
C ARG A 144 19.93 -13.98 -16.24
N HIS A 145 18.76 -14.44 -16.58
CA HIS A 145 18.05 -14.09 -17.81
C HIS A 145 16.77 -13.29 -17.55
N GLY A 146 16.60 -12.80 -16.32
CA GLY A 146 15.40 -12.14 -15.83
C GLY A 146 14.36 -13.12 -15.30
N LEU A 147 13.16 -12.62 -15.09
CA LEU A 147 12.07 -13.37 -14.49
C LEU A 147 11.56 -14.49 -15.39
N SER A 148 11.27 -15.63 -14.78
CA SER A 148 10.64 -16.79 -15.43
C SER A 148 9.15 -16.53 -15.74
N ALA A 149 8.53 -17.47 -16.45
CA ALA A 149 7.07 -17.49 -16.58
C ALA A 149 6.40 -17.67 -15.20
N PRO A 150 5.22 -17.04 -14.96
CA PRO A 150 4.51 -17.12 -13.68
C PRO A 150 4.05 -18.54 -13.38
N ARG A 151 4.31 -19.02 -12.17
CA ARG A 151 3.90 -20.32 -11.66
C ARG A 151 3.01 -20.13 -10.44
N PRO A 152 1.88 -20.86 -10.33
CA PRO A 152 1.07 -20.83 -9.13
C PRO A 152 1.88 -21.22 -7.89
N LEU A 153 1.55 -20.62 -6.76
CA LEU A 153 2.10 -21.02 -5.47
C LEU A 153 1.68 -22.47 -5.19
N GLY A 154 2.66 -23.33 -4.90
CA GLY A 154 2.48 -24.78 -4.75
C GLY A 154 2.02 -25.20 -3.35
N GLY A 155 2.01 -26.54 -3.10
CA GLY A 155 1.83 -27.08 -1.75
C GLY A 155 0.42 -26.95 -1.17
N GLY A 156 -0.63 -26.87 -2.01
CA GLY A 156 -2.00 -26.69 -1.51
C GLY A 156 -2.35 -25.25 -1.11
N ALA A 157 -1.48 -24.30 -1.43
CA ALA A 157 -1.73 -22.88 -1.26
C ALA A 157 -2.60 -22.27 -2.38
N ALA A 158 -3.25 -23.10 -3.18
CA ALA A 158 -4.22 -22.64 -4.16
C ALA A 158 -5.36 -21.90 -3.45
N GLY A 159 -5.68 -20.70 -3.95
CA GLY A 159 -6.70 -19.85 -3.32
C GLY A 159 -6.20 -18.93 -2.21
N PHE A 160 -4.89 -18.76 -2.05
CA PHE A 160 -4.31 -17.72 -1.21
C PHE A 160 -3.80 -16.55 -2.05
N LEU A 161 -3.96 -15.34 -1.54
CA LEU A 161 -3.46 -14.09 -2.11
C LEU A 161 -2.39 -13.53 -1.19
N ALA A 162 -1.16 -13.43 -1.67
CA ALA A 162 -0.05 -12.85 -0.91
C ALA A 162 -0.30 -11.37 -0.67
N LEU A 163 -0.04 -10.92 0.56
CA LEU A 163 -0.21 -9.55 1.03
C LEU A 163 1.13 -8.88 1.39
N ALA A 164 2.05 -9.64 1.97
CA ALA A 164 3.37 -9.17 2.38
C ALA A 164 4.40 -10.30 2.30
N VAL A 165 5.67 -9.91 2.24
CA VAL A 165 6.83 -10.80 2.24
C VAL A 165 7.85 -10.31 3.27
N GLY A 166 8.58 -11.22 3.90
CA GLY A 166 9.68 -10.94 4.82
C GLY A 166 10.06 -12.16 5.62
N ASP A 167 11.15 -12.09 6.35
CA ASP A 167 11.57 -13.15 7.30
C ASP A 167 10.86 -12.94 8.64
N PHE A 168 9.71 -13.59 8.83
CA PHE A 168 8.86 -13.38 10.00
C PHE A 168 9.31 -14.18 11.23
N ASP A 169 10.11 -15.23 11.06
CA ASP A 169 10.59 -16.05 12.19
C ASP A 169 12.10 -15.99 12.42
N GLY A 170 12.84 -15.28 11.56
CA GLY A 170 14.26 -15.02 11.72
C GLY A 170 15.12 -16.21 11.34
N ASP A 171 14.64 -17.07 10.42
CA ASP A 171 15.41 -18.23 9.95
C ASP A 171 16.26 -17.92 8.70
N GLY A 172 16.13 -16.70 8.15
CA GLY A 172 16.85 -16.22 7.00
C GLY A 172 16.20 -16.57 5.66
N ALA A 173 15.05 -17.23 5.65
CA ALA A 173 14.27 -17.47 4.45
C ALA A 173 13.10 -16.49 4.35
N ALA A 174 12.77 -16.06 3.14
CA ALA A 174 11.61 -15.20 2.94
C ALA A 174 10.30 -15.99 3.13
N ASP A 175 9.38 -15.42 3.92
CA ASP A 175 8.05 -15.92 4.21
C ASP A 175 6.99 -15.07 3.49
N LEU A 176 5.79 -15.59 3.33
CA LEU A 176 4.65 -14.85 2.79
C LEU A 176 3.50 -14.79 3.80
N LEU A 177 2.96 -13.60 4.03
CA LEU A 177 1.65 -13.43 4.63
C LEU A 177 0.61 -13.43 3.53
N ALA A 178 -0.44 -14.23 3.66
CA ALA A 178 -1.47 -14.37 2.64
C ALA A 178 -2.88 -14.45 3.24
N SER A 179 -3.88 -13.99 2.48
CA SER A 179 -5.30 -14.14 2.79
C SER A 179 -5.94 -15.21 1.91
N GLU A 180 -6.95 -15.90 2.40
CA GLU A 180 -7.74 -16.80 1.57
C GLU A 180 -8.52 -16.01 0.50
N ALA A 181 -8.39 -16.44 -0.76
CA ALA A 181 -9.20 -15.92 -1.84
C ALA A 181 -10.64 -16.43 -1.69
N GLY A 182 -11.63 -15.55 -1.73
CA GLY A 182 -13.03 -15.96 -1.62
C GLY A 182 -13.74 -15.44 -0.37
N GLY A 183 -13.18 -14.44 0.32
CA GLY A 183 -13.93 -13.56 1.22
C GLY A 183 -14.02 -13.99 2.68
N GLY A 184 -13.34 -15.03 3.12
CA GLY A 184 -13.32 -15.41 4.53
C GLY A 184 -12.38 -14.57 5.41
N GLY A 185 -11.50 -13.75 4.82
CA GLY A 185 -10.54 -12.91 5.55
C GLY A 185 -9.54 -13.68 6.43
N ALA A 186 -9.50 -15.02 6.35
CA ALA A 186 -8.57 -15.82 7.12
C ALA A 186 -7.14 -15.59 6.61
N LEU A 187 -6.23 -15.30 7.53
CA LEU A 187 -4.82 -15.10 7.23
C LEU A 187 -4.00 -16.36 7.48
N ARG A 188 -2.96 -16.53 6.69
CA ARG A 188 -1.96 -17.59 6.86
C ARG A 188 -0.57 -17.03 6.64
N VAL A 189 0.38 -17.59 7.38
CA VAL A 189 1.80 -17.41 7.12
C VAL A 189 2.30 -18.66 6.41
N LEU A 190 2.94 -18.44 5.28
CA LEU A 190 3.54 -19.45 4.42
C LEU A 190 5.05 -19.30 4.59
N TYR A 191 5.66 -20.20 5.35
CA TYR A 191 7.08 -20.11 5.70
C TYR A 191 7.95 -20.68 4.59
N GLY A 192 9.06 -19.96 4.30
CA GLY A 192 10.12 -20.38 3.43
C GLY A 192 10.96 -21.54 3.97
N PRO A 193 12.00 -21.95 3.22
CA PRO A 193 12.22 -21.59 1.83
C PRO A 193 11.18 -22.23 0.89
N PHE A 194 10.85 -21.53 -0.18
CA PHE A 194 9.93 -22.07 -1.19
C PHE A 194 10.72 -22.89 -2.20
N GLY A 195 10.50 -24.20 -2.20
CA GLY A 195 11.19 -25.11 -3.10
C GLY A 195 10.95 -24.83 -4.60
N THR A 196 11.64 -25.56 -5.46
CA THR A 196 11.57 -25.41 -6.94
C THR A 196 10.15 -25.53 -7.51
N GLY A 197 9.21 -26.15 -6.76
CA GLY A 197 7.78 -26.22 -7.06
C GLY A 197 6.94 -25.09 -6.48
N THR A 198 7.56 -24.02 -5.96
CA THR A 198 6.90 -22.88 -5.29
C THR A 198 6.07 -23.24 -4.06
N ALA A 199 6.28 -24.42 -3.48
CA ALA A 199 5.59 -24.82 -2.26
C ALA A 199 6.31 -24.26 -1.01
N PRO A 200 5.57 -23.70 -0.02
CA PRO A 200 6.16 -23.32 1.26
C PRO A 200 6.62 -24.55 2.04
N ALA A 201 7.65 -24.38 2.88
CA ALA A 201 8.10 -25.44 3.79
C ALA A 201 7.02 -25.78 4.82
N ARG A 202 6.26 -24.78 5.24
CA ARG A 202 5.22 -24.91 6.27
C ARG A 202 4.14 -23.82 6.07
N THR A 203 2.89 -24.12 6.44
CA THR A 203 1.78 -23.16 6.42
C THR A 203 1.10 -23.13 7.79
N VAL A 204 0.90 -21.94 8.35
CA VAL A 204 0.31 -21.76 9.68
C VAL A 204 -0.81 -20.73 9.63
N PRO A 205 -2.00 -21.01 10.20
CA PRO A 205 -3.03 -19.99 10.36
C PRO A 205 -2.54 -18.85 11.24
N LEU A 206 -2.85 -17.60 10.86
CA LEU A 206 -2.57 -16.41 11.67
C LEU A 206 -3.88 -15.90 12.28
N PRO A 207 -4.09 -16.02 13.60
CA PRO A 207 -5.28 -15.51 14.26
C PRO A 207 -5.32 -13.98 14.21
N THR A 208 -6.37 -13.42 13.64
CA THR A 208 -6.55 -11.96 13.58
C THR A 208 -7.20 -11.41 14.85
N GLY A 209 -7.91 -12.25 15.60
CA GLY A 209 -8.75 -11.83 16.73
C GLY A 209 -9.93 -10.96 16.31
N ARG A 210 -10.26 -10.97 15.01
CA ARG A 210 -11.37 -10.23 14.41
C ARG A 210 -12.46 -11.18 13.94
N GLU A 211 -13.69 -10.76 14.09
CA GLU A 211 -14.80 -11.44 13.46
C GLU A 211 -14.81 -11.21 11.95
N ARG A 212 -15.46 -12.09 11.20
CA ARG A 212 -15.37 -12.28 9.73
C ARG A 212 -15.75 -11.08 8.84
N ARG A 213 -15.93 -9.87 9.38
CA ARG A 213 -16.56 -8.74 8.66
C ARG A 213 -15.58 -7.78 7.97
N ALA A 214 -14.29 -7.94 8.15
CA ALA A 214 -13.30 -7.03 7.56
C ALA A 214 -12.28 -7.82 6.74
N ALA A 215 -12.11 -7.45 5.46
CA ALA A 215 -11.05 -7.98 4.62
C ALA A 215 -9.77 -7.14 4.80
N PRO A 216 -8.58 -7.77 4.82
CA PRO A 216 -7.33 -7.03 4.77
C PRO A 216 -7.30 -6.13 3.53
N ALA A 217 -6.92 -4.88 3.70
CA ALA A 217 -6.83 -3.91 2.61
C ALA A 217 -5.38 -3.74 2.14
N THR A 218 -4.46 -3.51 3.09
CA THR A 218 -3.02 -3.42 2.83
C THR A 218 -2.24 -4.16 3.91
N ALA A 219 -1.02 -4.57 3.56
CA ALA A 219 -0.05 -5.09 4.50
C ALA A 219 1.30 -4.40 4.23
N THR A 220 1.88 -3.82 5.26
CA THR A 220 3.18 -3.17 5.21
C THR A 220 4.13 -3.92 6.11
N ALA A 221 5.23 -4.39 5.53
CA ALA A 221 6.26 -5.17 6.21
C ALA A 221 7.50 -4.30 6.46
N GLY A 222 8.17 -4.48 7.60
CA GLY A 222 9.40 -3.81 7.98
C GLY A 222 9.93 -4.32 9.32
N ASP A 223 11.20 -4.12 9.61
CA ASP A 223 11.79 -4.42 10.91
C ASP A 223 11.65 -3.20 11.83
N PHE A 224 10.45 -3.05 12.44
CA PHE A 224 10.10 -1.87 13.24
C PHE A 224 10.68 -1.89 14.66
N ASP A 225 11.38 -2.95 15.06
CA ASP A 225 12.02 -3.00 16.38
C ASP A 225 13.52 -3.38 16.34
N GLY A 226 14.09 -3.48 15.15
CA GLY A 226 15.52 -3.70 14.96
C GLY A 226 15.99 -5.05 15.46
N ASP A 227 15.10 -6.06 15.48
CA ASP A 227 15.43 -7.42 15.93
C ASP A 227 15.78 -8.36 14.76
N HIS A 228 15.84 -7.83 13.54
CA HIS A 228 16.14 -8.52 12.29
C HIS A 228 15.06 -9.55 11.90
N ARG A 229 13.83 -9.36 12.34
CA ARG A 229 12.65 -10.07 11.86
C ARG A 229 11.65 -9.09 11.32
N THR A 230 11.01 -9.50 10.26
CA THR A 230 10.01 -8.64 9.65
C THR A 230 8.74 -8.61 10.48
N ASP A 231 8.33 -7.41 10.86
CA ASP A 231 7.03 -7.09 11.45
C ASP A 231 6.01 -6.76 10.35
N VAL A 232 4.72 -6.74 10.68
CA VAL A 232 3.65 -6.42 9.71
C VAL A 232 2.61 -5.51 10.32
N VAL A 233 2.28 -4.43 9.62
CA VAL A 233 1.11 -3.59 9.86
C VAL A 233 0.04 -3.91 8.83
N LEU A 234 -1.12 -4.37 9.29
CA LEU A 234 -2.29 -4.66 8.45
C LEU A 234 -3.32 -3.56 8.62
N THR A 235 -3.84 -3.05 7.51
CA THR A 235 -5.05 -2.23 7.51
C THR A 235 -6.24 -3.05 7.01
N TYR A 236 -7.43 -2.69 7.46
CA TYR A 236 -8.66 -3.37 7.09
C TYR A 236 -9.66 -2.41 6.47
N ARG A 237 -10.41 -2.88 5.50
CA ARG A 237 -11.54 -2.17 4.91
C ARG A 237 -12.82 -2.67 5.56
N TYR A 238 -13.65 -1.77 6.08
CA TYR A 238 -14.99 -2.13 6.51
C TYR A 238 -15.89 -2.21 5.28
N ASP A 239 -16.59 -3.31 5.16
CA ASP A 239 -17.65 -3.48 4.16
C ASP A 239 -18.94 -2.86 4.73
N ALA A 240 -19.13 -1.55 4.50
CA ALA A 240 -20.29 -0.81 4.97
C ALA A 240 -21.61 -1.29 4.32
N ASP A 241 -21.53 -2.07 3.25
CA ASP A 241 -22.68 -2.51 2.45
C ASP A 241 -23.19 -3.92 2.80
N GLN A 242 -22.62 -4.60 3.80
CA GLN A 242 -23.23 -5.84 4.28
C GLN A 242 -24.29 -5.53 5.35
N PRO A 243 -25.57 -5.65 5.04
CA PRO A 243 -26.60 -5.49 6.05
C PRO A 243 -26.41 -6.52 7.16
N ASP A 244 -26.53 -6.08 8.40
CA ASP A 244 -26.46 -6.92 9.59
C ASP A 244 -27.38 -8.13 9.43
N GLN A 245 -26.82 -9.29 9.16
CA GLN A 245 -27.58 -10.55 9.15
C GLN A 245 -27.78 -11.11 10.57
N GLU A 246 -27.64 -10.28 11.60
CA GLU A 246 -28.06 -10.59 12.96
C GLU A 246 -29.45 -10.05 13.25
N GLY A 247 -30.41 -10.64 12.67
CA GLY A 247 -31.81 -10.52 12.95
C GLY A 247 -32.50 -11.73 12.36
N GLY A 248 -32.46 -12.84 13.07
CA GLY A 248 -33.46 -13.88 12.82
C GLY A 248 -34.86 -13.20 12.81
N PRO A 249 -35.82 -13.66 12.01
CA PRO A 249 -37.09 -12.98 11.85
C PRO A 249 -37.73 -12.80 13.24
N ASP A 250 -37.86 -11.55 13.66
CA ASP A 250 -38.62 -11.19 14.86
C ASP A 250 -40.07 -11.66 14.62
N GLN A 251 -40.53 -12.63 15.42
CA GLN A 251 -41.83 -13.26 15.30
C GLN A 251 -42.98 -12.30 15.61
N ARG A 252 -42.83 -11.00 15.46
CA ARG A 252 -43.84 -9.98 15.76
C ARG A 252 -44.60 -9.41 14.56
N ASP A 253 -44.22 -9.70 13.35
CA ASP A 253 -44.98 -9.31 12.17
C ASP A 253 -45.89 -10.44 11.68
N GLN A 254 -46.92 -10.73 12.43
CA GLN A 254 -48.09 -11.36 11.86
C GLN A 254 -48.91 -10.29 11.10
N PRO A 255 -49.30 -10.51 9.87
CA PRO A 255 -50.11 -9.55 9.12
C PRO A 255 -51.48 -9.40 9.77
N GLU A 256 -51.82 -8.17 10.13
CA GLU A 256 -53.19 -7.80 10.55
C GLU A 256 -54.17 -8.22 9.47
N ARG A 257 -55.16 -9.01 9.88
CA ARG A 257 -56.28 -9.43 9.04
C ARG A 257 -57.10 -8.20 8.68
N GLN A 258 -57.28 -8.01 7.42
CA GLN A 258 -58.12 -7.00 6.79
C GLN A 258 -59.50 -6.93 7.41
N GLY A 259 -59.99 -5.70 7.59
CA GLY A 259 -61.19 -5.30 8.23
C GLY A 259 -62.47 -5.86 7.63
N GLY A 260 -63.38 -6.16 8.50
CA GLY A 260 -64.82 -6.28 8.22
C GLY A 260 -65.54 -4.94 8.45
N PRO A 261 -66.74 -4.77 7.91
CA PRO A 261 -67.37 -3.47 7.67
C PRO A 261 -67.87 -2.76 8.93
N GLU A 262 -67.90 -1.42 8.85
CA GLU A 262 -68.40 -0.45 9.81
C GLU A 262 -69.78 -0.79 10.35
N GLN A 263 -69.93 -0.73 11.68
CA GLN A 263 -71.27 -0.61 12.37
C GLN A 263 -71.32 0.70 13.17
N GLN A 264 -72.41 1.40 12.90
CA GLN A 264 -72.76 2.70 13.43
C GLN A 264 -73.04 2.71 14.91
N GLY A 265 -72.64 3.76 15.56
CA GLY A 265 -73.20 4.53 16.65
C GLY A 265 -73.96 3.85 17.77
N GLY A 266 -73.44 3.97 19.00
CA GLY A 266 -74.14 3.81 20.24
C GLY A 266 -73.75 4.87 21.28
N PRO A 267 -74.60 5.30 22.20
CA PRO A 267 -74.48 6.57 22.90
C PRO A 267 -73.49 6.60 24.08
N ASP A 268 -73.16 7.84 24.42
CA ASP A 268 -72.25 8.30 25.48
C ASP A 268 -72.42 7.59 26.83
N GLN A 269 -71.31 7.20 27.44
CA GLN A 269 -71.29 6.85 28.88
C GLN A 269 -70.47 7.93 29.63
N PRO A 270 -70.93 8.26 30.87
CA PRO A 270 -70.44 9.35 31.68
C PRO A 270 -69.08 9.03 32.34
N ASP A 271 -68.34 10.12 32.58
CA ASP A 271 -67.02 10.20 33.22
C ASP A 271 -66.91 9.44 34.52
N GLN A 272 -65.88 8.65 34.72
CA GLN A 272 -65.50 8.12 36.02
C GLN A 272 -64.43 9.02 36.68
N PRO A 273 -64.47 9.21 37.98
CA PRO A 273 -63.64 10.10 38.74
C PRO A 273 -62.20 9.53 38.89
N ASP A 274 -61.28 10.47 38.95
CA ASP A 274 -59.84 10.27 39.14
C ASP A 274 -59.50 9.39 40.34
N GLN A 275 -58.61 8.41 40.15
CA GLN A 275 -57.98 7.67 41.24
C GLN A 275 -56.67 8.39 41.67
N PRO A 276 -56.40 8.45 42.99
CA PRO A 276 -55.20 9.11 43.49
C PRO A 276 -53.94 8.34 43.18
N ASP A 277 -52.90 9.11 42.93
CA ASP A 277 -51.51 8.69 42.65
C ASP A 277 -51.03 7.67 43.70
N GLN A 278 -50.58 6.51 43.24
CA GLN A 278 -49.81 5.57 44.06
C GLN A 278 -48.37 6.00 44.08
N GLU A 279 -47.88 6.26 45.29
CA GLU A 279 -46.49 6.55 45.57
C GLU A 279 -45.59 5.45 45.01
N GLY A 280 -44.53 5.89 44.26
CA GLY A 280 -43.60 5.01 43.59
C GLY A 280 -42.82 4.11 44.57
N GLU A 281 -42.71 2.86 44.24
CA GLU A 281 -41.76 1.94 44.87
C GLU A 281 -40.33 2.44 44.70
N PRO A 282 -39.43 2.30 45.70
CA PRO A 282 -38.05 2.69 45.56
C PRO A 282 -37.37 1.86 44.46
N GLY A 283 -36.85 2.58 43.45
CA GLY A 283 -36.15 1.99 42.31
C GLY A 283 -35.06 1.03 42.75
N GLN A 284 -35.04 -0.15 42.17
CA GLN A 284 -33.88 -1.04 42.22
C GLN A 284 -32.67 -0.27 41.71
N PRO A 285 -31.50 -0.39 42.38
CA PRO A 285 -30.29 0.23 41.86
C PRO A 285 -30.03 -0.30 40.45
N ASP A 286 -29.86 0.64 39.51
CA ASP A 286 -29.45 0.37 38.15
C ASP A 286 -28.28 -0.61 38.18
N ARG A 287 -28.48 -1.81 37.66
CA ARG A 287 -27.38 -2.64 37.26
C ARG A 287 -26.56 -1.80 36.28
N PRO A 288 -25.25 -1.62 36.48
CA PRO A 288 -24.44 -0.96 35.47
C PRO A 288 -24.72 -1.71 34.19
N GLY A 289 -25.31 -1.03 33.22
CA GLY A 289 -25.49 -1.53 31.88
C GLY A 289 -24.11 -2.04 31.45
N ALA A 290 -24.03 -3.27 31.03
CA ALA A 290 -22.87 -3.73 30.29
C ALA A 290 -22.70 -2.68 29.18
N ASP A 291 -21.57 -1.98 29.25
CA ASP A 291 -21.19 -1.00 28.27
C ASP A 291 -20.98 -1.79 26.96
N ASP A 292 -22.06 -1.89 26.17
CA ASP A 292 -22.06 -2.55 24.85
C ASP A 292 -21.33 -1.72 23.78
N THR A 293 -20.58 -0.69 24.21
CA THR A 293 -19.50 -0.14 23.42
C THR A 293 -18.28 -1.05 23.56
N ALA A 294 -18.37 -2.28 23.02
CA ALA A 294 -17.16 -2.96 22.61
C ALA A 294 -16.41 -1.97 21.72
N PRO A 295 -15.12 -1.64 22.04
CA PRO A 295 -14.40 -0.67 21.26
C PRO A 295 -14.45 -1.14 19.80
N LEU A 296 -14.96 -0.26 18.92
CA LEU A 296 -14.95 -0.48 17.48
C LEU A 296 -13.58 -1.04 17.14
N ASP A 297 -13.53 -2.25 16.59
CA ASP A 297 -12.28 -2.91 16.25
C ASP A 297 -11.45 -1.94 15.40
N LEU A 298 -10.27 -1.55 15.90
CA LEU A 298 -9.42 -0.60 15.18
C LEU A 298 -9.14 -1.15 13.78
N PRO A 299 -9.19 -0.31 12.74
CA PRO A 299 -8.99 -0.77 11.35
C PRO A 299 -7.54 -1.18 11.08
N VAL A 300 -6.67 -1.17 12.09
CA VAL A 300 -5.25 -1.48 12.01
C VAL A 300 -4.87 -2.58 13.00
N VAL A 301 -4.07 -3.52 12.56
CA VAL A 301 -3.49 -4.57 13.40
C VAL A 301 -1.98 -4.63 13.18
N HIS A 302 -1.22 -4.72 14.25
CA HIS A 302 0.23 -4.87 14.21
C HIS A 302 0.65 -6.26 14.69
N TYR A 303 1.52 -6.90 13.92
CA TYR A 303 2.18 -8.15 14.26
C TYR A 303 3.69 -7.94 14.32
N ARG A 304 4.31 -8.43 15.38
CA ARG A 304 5.77 -8.53 15.48
C ARG A 304 6.26 -9.87 14.99
N GLY A 305 7.40 -9.85 14.29
CA GLY A 305 8.20 -11.03 14.03
C GLY A 305 8.71 -11.65 15.32
N SER A 306 8.83 -12.96 15.35
CA SER A 306 9.39 -13.68 16.51
C SER A 306 9.88 -15.06 16.07
N PRO A 307 10.77 -15.75 16.83
CA PRO A 307 11.18 -17.12 16.52
C PRO A 307 10.03 -18.15 16.40
N LYS A 308 8.81 -17.73 16.66
CA LYS A 308 7.59 -18.53 16.48
C LYS A 308 6.73 -18.03 15.31
N GLY A 309 7.22 -17.05 14.58
CA GLY A 309 6.50 -16.32 13.53
C GLY A 309 5.78 -15.08 14.06
N LEU A 310 4.81 -14.60 13.33
CA LEU A 310 4.08 -13.36 13.61
C LEU A 310 3.23 -13.46 14.88
N VAL A 311 3.42 -12.51 15.80
CA VAL A 311 2.68 -12.39 17.06
C VAL A 311 2.05 -11.00 17.17
N ARG A 312 0.74 -10.93 17.40
CA ARG A 312 0.03 -9.64 17.51
C ARG A 312 0.52 -8.81 18.69
N ASP A 313 0.90 -7.55 18.43
CA ASP A 313 1.16 -6.53 19.44
C ASP A 313 0.10 -5.41 19.34
N LYS A 314 -0.84 -5.40 20.28
CA LYS A 314 -1.94 -4.43 20.30
C LYS A 314 -1.53 -3.03 20.77
N ARG A 315 -0.33 -2.88 21.32
CA ARG A 315 0.10 -1.64 21.99
C ARG A 315 0.23 -0.43 21.05
N PRO A 316 0.80 -0.58 19.81
CA PRO A 316 0.86 0.54 18.88
C PRO A 316 -0.46 0.78 18.11
N GLU A 317 -1.38 -0.19 18.06
CA GLU A 317 -2.57 -0.13 17.19
C GLU A 317 -3.41 1.16 17.32
N PRO A 318 -3.68 1.72 18.52
CA PRO A 318 -4.43 2.97 18.63
C PRO A 318 -3.69 4.16 18.01
N ARG A 319 -2.35 4.21 18.17
CA ARG A 319 -1.50 5.25 17.58
C ARG A 319 -1.45 5.13 16.07
N LEU A 320 -1.30 3.92 15.55
CA LEU A 320 -1.31 3.63 14.12
C LEU A 320 -2.64 4.00 13.46
N ALA A 321 -3.75 3.67 14.11
CA ALA A 321 -5.09 4.05 13.63
C ALA A 321 -5.25 5.57 13.54
N HIS A 322 -4.70 6.31 14.52
CA HIS A 322 -4.71 7.77 14.49
C HIS A 322 -3.81 8.33 13.39
N ALA A 323 -2.61 7.76 13.18
CA ALA A 323 -1.66 8.21 12.16
C ALA A 323 -2.24 8.00 10.74
N LEU A 324 -2.84 6.84 10.48
CA LEU A 324 -3.39 6.47 9.18
C LEU A 324 -4.70 7.16 8.83
N GLY A 325 -5.48 7.60 9.82
CA GLY A 325 -6.77 8.25 9.59
C GLY A 325 -7.75 7.29 8.89
N THR A 326 -8.74 6.79 9.61
CA THR A 326 -9.48 5.60 9.17
C THR A 326 -10.86 5.88 8.60
N GLU A 327 -11.27 7.15 8.54
CA GLU A 327 -12.65 7.50 8.18
C GLU A 327 -12.97 7.39 6.68
N ASP A 328 -11.98 7.61 5.79
CA ASP A 328 -12.20 7.59 4.32
C ASP A 328 -11.65 6.34 3.61
N GLY A 329 -11.30 5.31 4.35
CA GLY A 329 -10.75 4.07 3.81
C GLY A 329 -9.24 3.95 3.97
N PRO A 330 -8.69 2.73 3.78
CA PRO A 330 -7.28 2.47 3.99
C PRO A 330 -6.43 3.17 2.93
N ARG A 331 -5.48 3.94 3.38
CA ARG A 331 -4.38 4.46 2.57
C ARG A 331 -3.23 3.48 2.63
N GLU A 332 -2.37 3.47 1.63
CA GLU A 332 -1.25 2.54 1.56
C GLU A 332 -0.05 3.12 2.32
N PRO A 333 0.26 2.65 3.53
CA PRO A 333 1.48 3.03 4.23
C PRO A 333 2.69 2.34 3.60
N ALA A 334 3.87 2.93 3.84
CA ALA A 334 5.14 2.32 3.51
C ALA A 334 5.98 2.11 4.78
N ALA A 335 7.03 1.33 4.68
CA ALA A 335 8.03 1.18 5.72
C ALA A 335 9.41 1.57 5.15
N GLY A 336 10.33 1.97 6.02
CA GLY A 336 11.73 2.25 5.71
C GLY A 336 12.37 3.06 6.81
N ASP A 337 13.68 2.96 6.92
CA ASP A 337 14.50 3.70 7.88
C ASP A 337 14.54 5.18 7.47
N ALA A 338 13.54 5.95 7.87
CA ALA A 338 13.41 7.35 7.48
C ALA A 338 14.30 8.29 8.31
N ASP A 339 14.81 7.85 9.46
CA ASP A 339 15.64 8.65 10.33
C ASP A 339 17.11 8.15 10.46
N HIS A 340 17.45 7.13 9.65
CA HIS A 340 18.79 6.58 9.53
C HIS A 340 19.33 6.01 10.84
N ASP A 341 18.48 5.42 11.67
CA ASP A 341 18.86 4.76 12.91
C ASP A 341 19.04 3.23 12.78
N GLY A 342 18.80 2.68 11.59
CA GLY A 342 18.91 1.27 11.24
C GLY A 342 17.67 0.46 11.63
N ILE A 343 16.56 1.10 11.94
CA ILE A 343 15.28 0.48 12.27
C ILE A 343 14.21 1.07 11.34
N ASP A 344 13.38 0.24 10.75
CA ASP A 344 12.33 0.73 9.86
C ASP A 344 11.27 1.56 10.61
N ASP A 345 10.85 2.66 9.98
CA ASP A 345 9.74 3.50 10.38
C ASP A 345 8.50 3.17 9.56
N LEU A 346 7.31 3.46 10.09
CA LEU A 346 6.07 3.41 9.33
C LEU A 346 5.70 4.80 8.82
N LEU A 347 5.65 4.93 7.51
CA LEU A 347 5.19 6.13 6.83
C LEU A 347 3.69 6.02 6.60
N ALA A 348 2.92 6.75 7.36
CA ALA A 348 1.46 6.68 7.39
C ALA A 348 0.83 7.89 6.67
N PRO A 349 0.25 7.69 5.46
CA PRO A 349 -0.58 8.70 4.83
C PRO A 349 -1.84 8.95 5.66
N GLY A 350 -2.15 10.20 5.94
CA GLY A 350 -3.30 10.57 6.74
C GLY A 350 -4.10 11.70 6.11
N GLU A 351 -5.32 11.92 6.62
CA GLU A 351 -6.06 13.11 6.28
C GLU A 351 -5.47 14.32 7.00
N GLY A 352 -5.35 15.43 6.29
CA GLY A 352 -4.96 16.68 6.91
C GLY A 352 -6.12 17.20 7.77
N THR A 353 -6.02 17.03 9.08
CA THR A 353 -7.01 17.55 10.05
C THR A 353 -6.54 18.79 10.79
N LEU A 354 -5.36 19.30 10.47
CA LEU A 354 -4.79 20.44 11.19
C LEU A 354 -5.51 21.73 10.79
N GLY A 355 -6.49 22.11 11.62
CA GLY A 355 -7.17 23.39 11.60
C GLY A 355 -8.50 23.45 10.86
N THR A 356 -9.34 24.41 11.24
CA THR A 356 -10.65 24.71 10.65
C THR A 356 -10.53 25.55 9.37
N GLY A 357 -9.36 25.58 8.72
CA GLY A 357 -9.06 26.44 7.59
C GLY A 357 -9.26 25.77 6.21
N ARG A 358 -8.88 26.53 5.17
CA ARG A 358 -8.97 26.11 3.75
C ARG A 358 -8.10 24.88 3.39
N HIS A 359 -7.20 24.45 4.28
CA HIS A 359 -6.29 23.32 4.10
C HIS A 359 -6.80 22.01 4.75
N HIS A 360 -7.97 22.03 5.38
CA HIS A 360 -8.57 20.83 5.93
C HIS A 360 -8.79 19.79 4.83
N GLY A 361 -8.29 18.56 5.05
CA GLY A 361 -8.39 17.48 4.06
C GLY A 361 -7.40 17.60 2.90
N SER A 362 -6.32 18.39 3.02
CA SER A 362 -5.24 18.44 2.00
C SER A 362 -4.31 17.22 2.03
N GLY A 363 -4.42 16.37 3.05
CA GLY A 363 -3.53 15.24 3.29
C GLY A 363 -2.41 15.58 4.27
N ARG A 364 -1.73 14.57 4.78
CA ARG A 364 -0.52 14.66 5.61
C ARG A 364 0.28 13.38 5.52
N LEU A 365 1.57 13.44 5.83
CA LEU A 365 2.39 12.28 6.10
C LEU A 365 2.72 12.25 7.59
N THR A 366 2.53 11.10 8.25
CA THR A 366 3.01 10.87 9.61
C THR A 366 4.05 9.75 9.58
N VAL A 367 5.25 10.02 10.06
CA VAL A 367 6.28 9.00 10.30
C VAL A 367 6.13 8.54 11.74
N VAL A 368 5.76 7.28 11.92
CA VAL A 368 5.71 6.62 13.23
C VAL A 368 7.00 5.85 13.39
N HIS A 369 7.89 6.36 14.26
CA HIS A 369 9.23 5.82 14.37
C HIS A 369 9.26 4.41 14.93
N GLY A 370 10.08 3.57 14.30
CA GLY A 370 10.54 2.31 14.86
C GLY A 370 11.45 2.54 16.07
N ALA A 371 11.66 1.53 16.87
CA ALA A 371 12.59 1.57 17.99
C ALA A 371 12.80 0.16 18.55
N ARG A 372 13.94 -0.11 19.18
CA ARG A 372 14.19 -1.39 19.87
C ARG A 372 13.14 -1.77 20.92
N SER A 373 12.34 -0.81 21.36
CA SER A 373 11.18 -1.03 22.24
C SER A 373 9.88 -1.35 21.49
N GLY A 374 9.90 -1.29 20.17
CA GLY A 374 8.78 -1.52 19.24
C GLY A 374 8.29 -0.25 18.57
N LEU A 375 7.49 -0.42 17.53
CA LEU A 375 6.91 0.65 16.70
C LEU A 375 6.17 1.70 17.55
N GLY A 376 6.47 2.99 17.29
CA GLY A 376 5.84 4.11 17.97
C GLY A 376 6.23 4.31 19.45
N ARG A 377 7.34 3.73 19.92
CA ARG A 377 7.71 3.74 21.34
C ARG A 377 8.97 4.52 21.68
N GLY A 378 9.78 4.86 20.71
CA GLY A 378 11.03 5.55 20.94
C GLY A 378 10.84 7.07 20.97
N ARG A 379 10.45 7.61 19.85
CA ARG A 379 10.32 9.05 19.57
C ARG A 379 8.86 9.49 19.46
N ALA A 380 8.65 10.79 19.46
CA ALA A 380 7.39 11.37 19.01
C ALA A 380 7.24 11.17 17.49
N ASP A 381 6.00 11.00 17.02
CA ASP A 381 5.75 10.96 15.58
C ASP A 381 6.15 12.27 14.92
N LEU A 382 6.71 12.18 13.72
CA LEU A 382 6.88 13.32 12.85
C LEU A 382 5.67 13.45 11.94
N THR A 383 5.05 14.63 11.91
CA THR A 383 3.97 14.92 10.96
C THR A 383 4.42 16.00 10.00
N VAL A 384 4.38 15.69 8.70
CA VAL A 384 4.62 16.63 7.62
C VAL A 384 3.27 17.11 7.09
N ASP A 385 3.02 18.40 7.25
CA ASP A 385 1.82 19.08 6.75
C ASP A 385 2.17 19.82 5.46
N PRO A 386 1.34 19.73 4.39
CA PRO A 386 1.64 20.37 3.11
C PRO A 386 1.67 21.91 3.18
N SER A 387 1.20 22.51 4.26
CA SER A 387 1.32 23.96 4.52
C SER A 387 2.62 24.37 5.22
N ALA A 388 3.49 23.41 5.53
CA ALA A 388 4.78 23.71 6.16
C ALA A 388 5.60 24.67 5.28
N PRO A 389 6.28 25.66 5.91
CA PRO A 389 7.09 26.63 5.16
C PRO A 389 8.13 25.92 4.30
N GLY A 390 8.24 26.30 3.00
CA GLY A 390 9.21 25.81 2.04
C GLY A 390 8.74 24.64 1.19
N LEU A 391 7.67 23.92 1.59
CA LEU A 391 7.07 22.92 0.69
C LEU A 391 6.56 23.57 -0.61
N PRO A 392 6.88 22.98 -1.76
CA PRO A 392 6.48 23.57 -3.02
C PRO A 392 4.98 23.43 -3.28
N GLY A 393 4.34 24.54 -3.61
CA GLY A 393 2.94 24.63 -3.99
C GLY A 393 2.03 25.10 -2.85
N GLU A 394 0.81 25.47 -3.23
CA GLU A 394 -0.24 25.90 -2.30
C GLU A 394 -1.16 24.72 -2.04
N PRO A 395 -1.24 24.20 -0.79
CA PRO A 395 -2.10 23.05 -0.49
C PRO A 395 -3.58 23.40 -0.65
N ARG A 396 -4.35 22.47 -1.21
CA ARG A 396 -5.80 22.59 -1.39
C ARG A 396 -6.51 21.42 -0.74
N ARG A 397 -7.75 21.66 -0.37
CA ARG A 397 -8.60 20.58 0.14
C ARG A 397 -8.74 19.48 -0.92
N GLY A 398 -8.49 18.24 -0.50
CA GLY A 398 -8.60 17.07 -1.36
C GLY A 398 -7.35 16.74 -2.17
N ASP A 399 -6.27 17.54 -2.09
CA ASP A 399 -5.03 17.26 -2.84
C ASP A 399 -4.40 15.90 -2.51
N GLY A 400 -4.59 15.39 -1.27
CA GLY A 400 -4.14 14.06 -0.85
C GLY A 400 -2.63 13.96 -0.64
N PHE A 401 -1.99 15.04 -0.13
CA PHE A 401 -0.57 15.04 0.21
C PHE A 401 -0.20 13.87 1.14
N GLY A 402 0.95 13.28 0.91
CA GLY A 402 1.44 12.16 1.70
C GLY A 402 0.98 10.80 1.15
N GLY A 403 0.25 10.77 0.03
CA GLY A 403 -0.14 9.52 -0.61
C GLY A 403 1.07 8.72 -1.07
N SER A 404 1.00 7.38 -0.92
CA SER A 404 2.02 6.42 -1.39
C SER A 404 3.46 6.90 -1.12
N PRO A 405 3.84 7.08 0.15
CA PRO A 405 5.18 7.53 0.51
C PRO A 405 6.23 6.47 0.16
N ALA A 406 7.45 6.93 -0.09
CA ALA A 406 8.62 6.09 -0.33
C ALA A 406 9.85 6.68 0.35
N VAL A 407 10.78 5.81 0.75
CA VAL A 407 12.07 6.14 1.36
C VAL A 407 13.19 5.60 0.49
N GLY A 408 14.22 6.40 0.21
CA GLY A 408 15.40 5.97 -0.54
C GLY A 408 16.44 7.07 -0.62
N ASP A 409 17.63 6.78 -1.13
CA ASP A 409 18.74 7.73 -1.25
C ASP A 409 18.80 8.33 -2.67
N ILE A 410 17.89 9.24 -2.96
CA ILE A 410 17.81 9.95 -4.24
C ILE A 410 19.01 10.88 -4.43
N THR A 411 19.47 11.48 -3.31
CA THR A 411 20.58 12.43 -3.36
C THR A 411 21.94 11.75 -3.35
N GLY A 412 22.04 10.45 -3.10
CA GLY A 412 23.29 9.68 -3.06
C GLY A 412 24.24 10.11 -1.95
N ASP A 413 23.71 10.77 -0.91
CA ASP A 413 24.51 11.28 0.21
C ASP A 413 24.58 10.28 1.39
N GLY A 414 23.99 9.09 1.21
CA GLY A 414 23.89 8.02 2.19
C GLY A 414 22.81 8.26 3.24
N ARG A 415 21.87 9.14 2.97
CA ARG A 415 20.73 9.44 3.86
C ARG A 415 19.42 9.20 3.14
N PRO A 416 18.41 8.74 3.88
CA PRO A 416 17.11 8.54 3.28
C PRO A 416 16.44 9.87 2.93
N ASP A 417 15.95 9.95 1.71
CA ASP A 417 15.05 10.99 1.22
C ASP A 417 13.62 10.45 1.21
N LEU A 418 12.63 11.30 1.38
CA LEU A 418 11.23 10.93 1.31
C LEU A 418 10.61 11.42 -0.01
N VAL A 419 9.87 10.55 -0.66
CA VAL A 419 9.00 10.93 -1.79
C VAL A 419 7.56 10.69 -1.42
N VAL A 420 6.70 11.64 -1.69
CA VAL A 420 5.26 11.51 -1.47
C VAL A 420 4.48 11.86 -2.73
N ALA A 421 3.40 11.15 -2.96
CA ALA A 421 2.43 11.51 -3.98
C ALA A 421 1.45 12.57 -3.46
N VAL A 422 0.98 13.41 -4.39
CA VAL A 422 -0.12 14.36 -4.18
C VAL A 422 -1.14 14.15 -5.33
N PRO A 423 -1.89 13.03 -5.29
CA PRO A 423 -2.58 12.50 -6.46
C PRO A 423 -3.70 13.38 -6.99
N GLU A 424 -4.42 14.10 -6.13
CA GLU A 424 -5.60 14.87 -6.51
C GLU A 424 -5.29 16.35 -6.83
N THR A 425 -4.01 16.76 -6.72
CA THR A 425 -3.63 18.13 -7.06
C THR A 425 -3.92 18.43 -8.53
N ASN A 426 -4.23 19.70 -8.82
CA ASN A 426 -4.52 20.17 -10.17
C ASN A 426 -5.60 19.33 -10.89
N HIS A 427 -6.74 19.10 -10.21
CA HIS A 427 -7.88 18.32 -10.72
C HIS A 427 -7.59 16.84 -10.97
N GLY A 428 -6.77 16.23 -10.13
CA GLY A 428 -6.37 14.82 -10.24
C GLY A 428 -5.28 14.57 -11.30
N ASN A 429 -4.60 15.63 -11.75
CA ASN A 429 -3.43 15.47 -12.61
C ASN A 429 -2.25 14.87 -11.84
N GLY A 430 -2.18 15.13 -10.54
CA GLY A 430 -1.18 14.56 -9.64
C GLY A 430 0.18 15.24 -9.76
N ARG A 431 0.95 15.13 -8.70
CA ARG A 431 2.38 15.46 -8.63
C ARG A 431 3.07 14.57 -7.61
N LEU A 432 4.39 14.50 -7.67
CA LEU A 432 5.21 14.01 -6.59
C LEU A 432 5.94 15.16 -5.88
N VAL A 433 6.27 14.97 -4.61
CA VAL A 433 7.09 15.88 -3.82
C VAL A 433 8.24 15.09 -3.22
N LEU A 434 9.47 15.57 -3.47
CA LEU A 434 10.69 15.09 -2.84
C LEU A 434 10.98 15.94 -1.61
N LEU A 435 11.28 15.29 -0.50
CA LEU A 435 11.73 15.86 0.76
C LEU A 435 13.12 15.29 1.07
N PRO A 436 14.21 16.00 0.73
CA PRO A 436 15.55 15.48 0.93
C PRO A 436 15.89 15.33 2.40
N GLY A 437 16.58 14.25 2.75
CA GLY A 437 17.17 14.06 4.06
C GLY A 437 18.16 15.17 4.41
N SER A 438 18.03 15.82 5.57
CA SER A 438 18.89 16.95 5.93
C SER A 438 19.93 16.63 7.00
N ARG A 439 21.08 17.38 6.97
CA ARG A 439 22.17 17.24 7.94
C ARG A 439 21.98 17.99 9.25
N ARG A 440 20.87 18.69 9.49
CA ARG A 440 20.76 19.64 10.57
C ARG A 440 20.07 19.13 11.83
N GLY A 441 20.73 18.19 12.55
CA GLY A 441 20.61 18.13 14.00
C GLY A 441 21.83 18.79 14.66
N ARG A 442 21.69 19.55 15.73
CA ARG A 442 22.82 19.99 16.56
C ARG A 442 23.50 18.75 17.16
N GLY A 443 24.56 18.23 16.52
CA GLY A 443 25.30 17.08 17.02
C GLY A 443 25.52 15.96 15.99
N GLY A 444 25.06 16.10 14.75
CA GLY A 444 25.21 15.07 13.70
C GLY A 444 24.14 13.98 13.76
N GLU A 445 23.16 14.11 14.62
CA GLU A 445 22.00 13.25 14.68
C GLU A 445 21.00 13.70 13.61
N TYR A 446 20.58 12.76 12.78
CA TYR A 446 19.53 13.02 11.80
C TYR A 446 18.25 13.40 12.55
N ASP A 447 17.69 14.55 12.23
CA ASP A 447 16.40 14.97 12.75
C ASP A 447 15.44 15.09 11.56
N PRO A 448 14.56 14.09 11.34
CA PRO A 448 13.56 14.18 10.29
C PRO A 448 12.55 15.31 10.54
N ALA A 449 12.41 15.79 11.81
CA ALA A 449 11.72 17.02 12.10
C ALA A 449 12.49 18.26 11.60
N ALA A 450 13.82 18.16 11.39
CA ALA A 450 14.59 19.21 10.73
C ALA A 450 14.40 19.22 9.22
N SER A 451 14.08 18.08 8.57
CA SER A 451 13.61 18.08 7.17
C SER A 451 12.18 18.61 7.03
N ALA A 452 11.37 18.55 8.09
CA ALA A 452 10.13 19.33 8.17
C ALA A 452 10.37 20.84 8.41
N HIS A 453 11.58 21.26 8.73
CA HIS A 453 12.04 22.64 8.56
C HIS A 453 12.44 22.85 7.09
N VAL A 454 11.47 22.72 6.29
CA VAL A 454 11.36 23.16 4.94
C VAL A 454 11.85 24.59 4.85
N GLY A 455 12.85 24.84 4.06
CA GLY A 455 13.42 26.17 3.87
C GLY A 455 14.92 26.22 3.70
N ASP A 456 15.60 25.06 3.79
CA ASP A 456 17.04 24.98 3.52
C ASP A 456 17.38 24.76 2.04
N GLY A 457 16.36 24.52 1.18
CA GLY A 457 16.48 24.36 -0.25
C GLY A 457 16.85 22.93 -0.67
N GLY A 458 16.01 22.34 -1.47
CA GLY A 458 16.19 20.97 -1.99
C GLY A 458 14.87 20.27 -2.25
N GLU A 459 13.81 20.74 -1.61
CA GLU A 459 12.48 20.20 -1.83
C GLU A 459 12.04 20.46 -3.28
N GLN A 460 11.52 19.42 -3.90
CA GLN A 460 11.11 19.47 -5.29
C GLN A 460 9.68 19.00 -5.43
N ALA A 461 8.92 19.70 -6.29
CA ALA A 461 7.67 19.20 -6.80
C ALA A 461 7.81 18.94 -8.29
N VAL A 462 7.42 17.75 -8.73
CA VAL A 462 7.51 17.36 -10.14
C VAL A 462 6.17 16.85 -10.60
N ASP A 463 5.75 17.36 -11.76
CA ASP A 463 4.53 16.97 -12.49
C ASP A 463 4.76 17.07 -14.00
N LEU A 464 3.73 16.80 -14.79
CA LEU A 464 3.84 16.85 -16.27
C LEU A 464 4.01 18.26 -16.83
N ASP A 465 3.76 19.34 -16.06
CA ASP A 465 3.99 20.72 -16.48
C ASP A 465 5.36 21.24 -16.06
N THR A 466 6.11 20.44 -15.28
CA THR A 466 7.47 20.80 -14.83
C THR A 466 8.43 20.90 -16.03
N PRO A 467 9.19 22.01 -16.17
CA PRO A 467 10.12 22.17 -17.27
C PRO A 467 11.14 21.02 -17.37
N GLY A 468 11.23 20.41 -18.53
CA GLY A 468 12.12 19.28 -18.81
C GLY A 468 11.44 17.92 -18.73
N VAL A 469 10.28 17.81 -18.08
CA VAL A 469 9.47 16.59 -18.08
C VAL A 469 8.71 16.51 -19.42
N PRO A 470 8.85 15.40 -20.19
CA PRO A 470 8.13 15.22 -21.44
C PRO A 470 6.62 15.12 -21.22
N GLY A 471 5.83 15.80 -22.02
CA GLY A 471 4.38 15.76 -21.96
C GLY A 471 3.75 17.05 -21.47
N ARG A 472 2.49 17.00 -21.17
CA ARG A 472 1.68 18.08 -20.56
C ARG A 472 0.42 17.48 -19.97
N HIS A 473 -0.07 18.06 -18.90
CA HIS A 473 -1.37 17.71 -18.34
C HIS A 473 -2.53 17.90 -19.32
N ALA A 474 -3.50 17.00 -19.25
CA ALA A 474 -4.76 17.20 -19.94
C ALA A 474 -5.54 18.36 -19.28
N PRO A 475 -6.15 19.27 -20.06
CA PRO A 475 -6.80 20.47 -19.50
C PRO A 475 -7.92 20.20 -18.51
N TYR A 476 -8.57 19.05 -18.60
CA TYR A 476 -9.73 18.66 -17.79
C TYR A 476 -9.72 17.18 -17.40
N GLY A 477 -8.55 16.53 -17.43
CA GLY A 477 -8.44 15.12 -17.14
C GLY A 477 -7.57 14.85 -15.93
N SER A 478 -7.91 13.84 -15.16
CA SER A 478 -7.02 13.29 -14.14
C SER A 478 -5.99 12.41 -14.84
N ASP A 479 -4.79 12.92 -15.07
CA ASP A 479 -3.67 12.12 -15.58
C ASP A 479 -3.14 11.18 -14.50
N GLY A 480 -3.26 11.58 -13.21
CA GLY A 480 -2.84 10.80 -12.07
C GLY A 480 -1.32 10.59 -12.06
N PHE A 481 -0.53 11.66 -12.18
CA PHE A 481 0.93 11.56 -12.21
C PHE A 481 1.47 11.10 -10.86
N ALA A 482 2.35 10.08 -10.89
CA ALA A 482 3.05 9.50 -9.75
C ALA A 482 2.14 9.05 -8.58
N PRO A 483 1.11 8.24 -8.81
CA PRO A 483 0.23 7.81 -7.73
C PRO A 483 0.94 6.86 -6.75
N GLN A 484 1.96 6.14 -7.20
CA GLN A 484 2.78 5.20 -6.43
C GLN A 484 4.19 5.16 -7.03
N PRO A 485 5.07 6.09 -6.67
CA PRO A 485 6.39 6.19 -7.27
C PRO A 485 7.37 5.20 -6.62
N PRO A 486 7.81 4.12 -7.30
CA PRO A 486 8.91 3.29 -6.82
C PRO A 486 10.23 4.04 -6.89
N LEU A 487 11.11 3.77 -5.94
CA LEU A 487 12.50 4.22 -5.90
C LEU A 487 13.40 3.05 -6.30
N LEU A 488 14.25 3.24 -7.29
CA LEU A 488 15.05 2.20 -7.93
C LEU A 488 16.35 2.79 -8.46
N ASP A 489 17.49 2.20 -8.18
CA ASP A 489 18.74 2.56 -8.83
C ASP A 489 18.82 1.88 -10.22
N THR A 490 18.11 2.46 -11.18
CA THR A 490 17.91 1.84 -12.51
C THR A 490 19.15 1.85 -13.40
N ASP A 491 20.15 2.70 -13.10
CA ASP A 491 21.38 2.83 -13.89
C ASP A 491 22.67 2.53 -13.10
N GLY A 492 22.55 2.15 -11.83
CA GLY A 492 23.66 1.67 -11.00
C GLY A 492 24.60 2.78 -10.55
N ASP A 493 24.16 4.04 -10.55
CA ASP A 493 24.99 5.18 -10.19
C ASP A 493 25.01 5.50 -8.69
N GLY A 494 24.18 4.77 -7.93
CA GLY A 494 24.09 4.86 -6.47
C GLY A 494 23.14 5.93 -5.98
N HIS A 495 22.31 6.47 -6.88
CA HIS A 495 21.18 7.34 -6.56
C HIS A 495 19.89 6.61 -6.91
N ASP A 496 18.91 6.65 -6.04
CA ASP A 496 17.60 6.11 -6.38
C ASP A 496 16.90 7.01 -7.40
N ASP A 497 16.42 6.41 -8.49
CA ASP A 497 15.56 7.04 -9.48
C ASP A 497 14.09 6.90 -9.09
N VAL A 498 13.26 7.81 -9.56
CA VAL A 498 11.79 7.72 -9.40
C VAL A 498 11.16 7.32 -10.72
N VAL A 499 10.40 6.23 -10.75
CA VAL A 499 9.57 5.88 -11.89
C VAL A 499 8.14 6.38 -11.67
N ALA A 500 7.83 7.54 -12.23
CA ALA A 500 6.50 8.13 -12.15
C ALA A 500 5.58 7.53 -13.22
N ALA A 501 4.43 7.01 -12.83
CA ALA A 501 3.38 6.58 -13.75
C ALA A 501 2.32 7.68 -13.87
N ALA A 502 1.67 7.78 -15.03
CA ALA A 502 0.46 8.59 -15.20
C ALA A 502 -0.59 7.76 -15.94
N PRO A 503 -1.44 7.04 -15.23
CA PRO A 503 -2.39 6.10 -15.83
C PRO A 503 -3.41 6.75 -16.75
N GLY A 504 -3.77 8.00 -16.47
CA GLY A 504 -4.74 8.75 -17.25
C GLY A 504 -4.15 9.53 -18.42
N TYR A 505 -2.83 9.51 -18.60
CA TYR A 505 -2.13 10.29 -19.60
C TYR A 505 -2.38 9.81 -21.04
N GLY A 506 -2.32 10.77 -21.96
CA GLY A 506 -2.33 10.52 -23.39
C GLY A 506 -3.71 10.35 -24.00
N HIS A 507 -3.73 10.27 -25.34
CA HIS A 507 -4.98 10.14 -26.08
C HIS A 507 -5.61 8.77 -25.82
N GLY A 508 -6.85 8.76 -25.36
CA GLY A 508 -7.55 7.53 -24.96
C GLY A 508 -7.10 6.99 -23.61
N ARG A 509 -6.38 7.78 -22.77
CA ARG A 509 -5.93 7.41 -21.43
C ARG A 509 -5.12 6.11 -21.43
N THR A 510 -4.12 6.06 -22.30
CA THR A 510 -3.26 4.88 -22.45
C THR A 510 -2.17 4.77 -21.42
N GLY A 511 -1.93 5.87 -20.68
CA GLY A 511 -0.90 5.95 -19.66
C GLY A 511 0.51 6.19 -20.20
N GLY A 512 1.43 6.47 -19.28
CA GLY A 512 2.85 6.66 -19.56
C GLY A 512 3.68 6.49 -18.29
N PHE A 513 4.98 6.36 -18.48
CA PHE A 513 5.98 6.21 -17.43
C PHE A 513 7.14 7.17 -17.67
N TRP A 514 7.61 7.82 -16.62
CA TRP A 514 8.72 8.77 -16.62
C TRP A 514 9.75 8.34 -15.60
N VAL A 515 10.98 8.17 -16.04
CA VAL A 515 12.11 7.90 -15.17
C VAL A 515 12.79 9.23 -14.85
N LEU A 516 12.68 9.66 -13.62
CA LEU A 516 13.30 10.85 -13.06
C LEU A 516 14.54 10.42 -12.30
N ARG A 517 15.72 10.75 -12.83
CA ARG A 517 16.98 10.31 -12.23
C ARG A 517 17.28 11.04 -10.93
N GLY A 518 17.72 10.28 -9.93
CA GLY A 518 18.35 10.81 -8.75
C GLY A 518 19.70 11.47 -9.08
N THR A 519 20.08 12.45 -8.31
CA THR A 519 21.37 13.15 -8.43
C THR A 519 21.73 13.79 -7.10
N GLY A 520 23.00 14.17 -6.88
CA GLY A 520 23.41 14.92 -5.68
C GLY A 520 22.68 16.24 -5.42
N HIS A 521 21.69 16.59 -6.24
CA HIS A 521 20.82 17.77 -6.10
C HIS A 521 19.34 17.42 -6.09
N GLY A 522 19.01 16.15 -5.89
CA GLY A 522 17.65 15.61 -5.98
C GLY A 522 17.29 15.13 -7.39
N LEU A 523 16.00 15.12 -7.72
CA LEU A 523 15.49 14.61 -8.99
C LEU A 523 15.84 15.51 -10.16
N SER A 524 16.41 14.91 -11.21
CA SER A 524 16.73 15.60 -12.45
C SER A 524 15.54 15.58 -13.41
N THR A 525 15.15 16.76 -13.87
CA THR A 525 14.18 16.90 -14.99
C THR A 525 14.87 16.98 -16.35
N ARG A 526 16.21 16.89 -16.39
CA ARG A 526 16.99 16.85 -17.64
C ARG A 526 17.17 15.41 -18.10
N GLY A 527 16.79 15.14 -19.35
CA GLY A 527 16.96 13.81 -19.94
C GLY A 527 15.99 12.77 -19.37
N VAL A 528 14.86 13.21 -18.86
CA VAL A 528 13.79 12.31 -18.39
C VAL A 528 13.44 11.31 -19.49
N HIS A 529 13.58 10.03 -19.18
CA HIS A 529 13.18 8.97 -20.09
C HIS A 529 11.69 8.70 -19.95
N HIS A 530 10.96 8.82 -21.06
CA HIS A 530 9.52 8.58 -21.10
C HIS A 530 9.21 7.41 -22.03
N PHE A 531 8.37 6.50 -21.58
CA PHE A 531 7.87 5.41 -22.40
C PHE A 531 6.39 5.12 -22.06
N THR A 532 5.72 4.45 -22.97
CA THR A 532 4.30 4.16 -22.89
C THR A 532 4.05 2.65 -22.90
N PRO A 533 2.86 2.17 -22.53
CA PRO A 533 2.50 0.78 -22.72
C PRO A 533 2.67 0.27 -24.15
N ALA A 534 2.52 1.16 -25.16
CA ALA A 534 2.74 0.79 -26.56
C ALA A 534 4.21 0.45 -26.85
N ASP A 535 5.17 1.14 -26.21
CA ASP A 535 6.61 0.85 -26.31
C ASP A 535 6.94 -0.52 -25.69
N LEU A 536 6.14 -0.97 -24.73
CA LEU A 536 6.18 -2.31 -24.16
C LEU A 536 5.47 -3.36 -25.04
N GLY A 537 4.90 -2.97 -26.18
CA GLY A 537 4.12 -3.86 -27.04
C GLY A 537 2.68 -4.10 -26.58
N ILE A 538 2.26 -3.41 -25.52
CA ILE A 538 0.89 -3.48 -25.01
C ILE A 538 0.01 -2.49 -25.79
N ARG A 539 -0.81 -3.03 -26.68
CA ARG A 539 -1.69 -2.22 -27.53
C ARG A 539 -3.08 -2.12 -26.93
N PHE A 540 -3.55 -0.91 -26.77
CA PHE A 540 -4.96 -0.63 -26.46
C PHE A 540 -5.76 -0.70 -27.76
N ARG A 541 -6.82 -1.48 -27.79
CA ARG A 541 -7.73 -1.48 -28.94
C ARG A 541 -8.61 -0.23 -28.83
N THR A 542 -8.25 0.80 -29.56
CA THR A 542 -9.17 1.91 -29.84
C THR A 542 -10.27 1.34 -30.73
N GLY A 543 -11.47 1.21 -30.18
CA GLY A 543 -12.66 0.78 -30.93
C GLY A 543 -13.13 1.89 -31.87
#